data_8178fb3257f605a59bff66ffc0dc14e9
#
_entry.id   8178fb3257f605a59bff66ffc0dc14e9
#
_cell.length_a   1.000
_cell.length_b   1.000
_cell.length_c   1.000
_cell.angle_alpha   90.00
_cell.angle_beta   90.00
_cell.angle_gamma   90.00
#
_symmetry.space_group_name_H-M   'P 1'
#
loop_
_entity.id
_entity.type
_entity.pdbx_description
1 polymer ?
#
loop_
_entity_poly.entity_id
_entity_poly.type
_entity_poly.pdbx_seq_one_letter_code
_entity_poly.pdbx_strand_id
1 'polypeptide(L)'
;MDLFEYARELNKDKESPLAGRMRPATLDEVVGQEHIIGKDKLLYRAIKADKISSIIFYGPPGTGKTTLAKVIANTTKANFVQMNATTSGKKDMQEAVADAKESLGMYQKKTILFIDEIHRLNKAQQDYLLPFVEDGTIILIGATTENPYFEVNQALISRSNVFELHSLDKEDIKKLIVRAITDDEKGMGIYGATITDDALDFLSDMAEGDARSALNAIELGILTTEPAEDGKIHIDIDVAQECIQRRVTKYDKDGDNHYDVISAFIKSMRGSDPDAAIYYLARMIDAGESVTFIARRIMICASEDVGNADPQALQVAVAASQAVERIGMPEARIILAQAVTYVASAPKSNAAYMAVDQALESVRNHKIGAVPNHLRDAHYKGAAKLGHGIGYKYAHDYPDHYVKQQYLPDELLGTTFYEPTENGYEKNIKEYLEKIRK
;
A
#
# COMPACT_ATOMS: atom_id res chain seq x y z
N MET A 1 33.70 -12.82 -23.05
CA MET A 1 32.29 -13.13 -23.32
C MET A 1 32.25 -14.36 -24.17
N ASP A 2 31.76 -15.47 -23.63
CA ASP A 2 31.63 -16.75 -24.34
C ASP A 2 30.49 -16.64 -25.35
N LEU A 3 30.57 -17.40 -26.47
CA LEU A 3 29.53 -17.43 -27.51
C LEU A 3 28.14 -17.82 -26.93
N PHE A 4 28.15 -18.63 -25.89
CA PHE A 4 26.94 -19.01 -25.14
C PHE A 4 26.40 -17.88 -24.26
N GLU A 5 27.26 -17.07 -23.66
CA GLU A 5 26.87 -15.86 -22.95
C GLU A 5 26.24 -14.81 -23.87
N TYR A 6 26.86 -14.63 -25.07
CA TYR A 6 26.33 -13.73 -26.09
C TYR A 6 24.98 -14.20 -26.66
N ALA A 7 24.83 -15.49 -26.94
CA ALA A 7 23.56 -16.08 -27.36
C ALA A 7 22.48 -15.99 -26.27
N ARG A 8 22.88 -16.14 -25.01
CA ARG A 8 21.99 -16.01 -23.85
C ARG A 8 21.57 -14.56 -23.63
N GLU A 9 22.45 -13.59 -23.85
CA GLU A 9 22.08 -12.17 -23.80
C GLU A 9 21.12 -11.76 -24.93
N LEU A 10 21.34 -12.26 -26.16
CA LEU A 10 20.45 -12.00 -27.30
C LEU A 10 19.04 -12.61 -27.12
N ASN A 11 18.94 -13.76 -26.45
CA ASN A 11 17.66 -14.42 -26.21
C ASN A 11 17.00 -14.00 -24.90
N LYS A 12 17.74 -13.39 -23.98
CA LYS A 12 17.27 -13.00 -22.65
C LYS A 12 16.03 -12.09 -22.68
N ASP A 13 15.97 -11.22 -23.66
CA ASP A 13 14.82 -10.32 -23.84
C ASP A 13 13.59 -11.03 -24.42
N LYS A 14 13.77 -12.09 -25.22
CA LYS A 14 12.66 -12.86 -25.81
C LYS A 14 12.11 -13.93 -24.86
N GLU A 15 12.94 -14.48 -23.97
CA GLU A 15 12.57 -15.52 -23.01
C GLU A 15 12.15 -14.93 -21.65
N SER A 16 12.27 -13.61 -21.45
CA SER A 16 11.85 -12.98 -20.21
C SER A 16 10.31 -12.92 -20.12
N PRO A 17 9.71 -13.06 -18.92
CA PRO A 17 8.25 -12.94 -18.75
C PRO A 17 7.69 -11.66 -19.35
N LEU A 18 6.49 -11.73 -19.93
CA LEU A 18 5.81 -10.61 -20.59
C LEU A 18 5.79 -9.33 -19.74
N ALA A 19 5.54 -9.46 -18.43
CA ALA A 19 5.61 -8.34 -17.50
C ALA A 19 6.99 -7.66 -17.43
N GLY A 20 8.06 -8.39 -17.79
CA GLY A 20 9.42 -7.86 -17.92
C GLY A 20 9.63 -7.13 -19.24
N ARG A 21 9.20 -7.73 -20.34
CA ARG A 21 9.33 -7.20 -21.72
C ARG A 21 8.49 -5.93 -21.93
N MET A 22 7.27 -5.91 -21.38
CA MET A 22 6.33 -4.79 -21.50
C MET A 22 6.69 -3.58 -20.65
N ARG A 23 7.84 -3.60 -19.93
CA ARG A 23 8.26 -2.44 -19.16
C ARG A 23 8.48 -1.23 -20.05
N PRO A 24 7.92 -0.07 -19.71
CA PRO A 24 8.15 1.18 -20.42
C PRO A 24 9.64 1.54 -20.43
N ALA A 25 10.11 2.03 -21.56
CA ALA A 25 11.45 2.56 -21.74
C ALA A 25 11.52 4.08 -21.52
N THR A 26 10.41 4.77 -21.73
CA THR A 26 10.27 6.24 -21.63
C THR A 26 9.16 6.63 -20.67
N LEU A 27 9.16 7.89 -20.23
CA LEU A 27 8.10 8.42 -19.35
C LEU A 27 6.73 8.40 -20.03
N ASP A 28 6.68 8.62 -21.32
CA ASP A 28 5.41 8.68 -22.08
C ASP A 28 4.77 7.29 -22.26
N GLU A 29 5.53 6.22 -22.05
CA GLU A 29 5.04 4.84 -22.07
C GLU A 29 4.50 4.37 -20.72
N VAL A 30 4.78 5.11 -19.65
CA VAL A 30 4.31 4.74 -18.30
C VAL A 30 2.81 4.95 -18.23
N VAL A 31 2.10 3.93 -17.78
CA VAL A 31 0.65 3.96 -17.60
C VAL A 31 0.34 4.22 -16.12
N GLY A 32 -0.61 5.10 -15.86
CA GLY A 32 -1.00 5.53 -14.53
C GLY A 32 0.02 6.46 -13.87
N GLN A 33 -0.16 6.74 -12.58
CA GLN A 33 0.71 7.57 -11.74
C GLN A 33 0.79 9.05 -12.18
N GLU A 34 -0.22 9.58 -12.85
CA GLU A 34 -0.25 10.97 -13.36
C GLU A 34 -0.08 12.00 -12.24
N HIS A 35 -0.45 11.66 -11.01
CA HIS A 35 -0.29 12.51 -9.84
C HIS A 35 1.17 12.81 -9.50
N ILE A 36 2.13 11.97 -9.93
CA ILE A 36 3.59 12.19 -9.72
C ILE A 36 4.38 12.42 -11.01
N ILE A 37 3.97 11.80 -12.14
CA ILE A 37 4.69 11.88 -13.42
C ILE A 37 3.95 12.68 -14.50
N GLY A 38 2.81 13.29 -14.20
CA GLY A 38 2.15 14.23 -15.12
C GLY A 38 3.11 15.35 -15.55
N LYS A 39 2.95 15.88 -16.76
CA LYS A 39 3.89 16.85 -17.38
C LYS A 39 4.12 18.11 -16.53
N ASP A 40 3.16 18.48 -15.70
CA ASP A 40 3.19 19.60 -14.75
C ASP A 40 3.84 19.27 -13.41
N LYS A 41 4.07 17.98 -13.12
CA LYS A 41 4.53 17.51 -11.81
C LYS A 41 6.02 17.68 -11.61
N LEU A 42 6.40 17.81 -10.32
CA LEU A 42 7.78 18.03 -9.91
C LEU A 42 8.73 16.96 -10.46
N LEU A 43 8.37 15.68 -10.31
CA LEU A 43 9.23 14.57 -10.71
C LEU A 43 9.47 14.59 -12.22
N TYR A 44 8.43 14.75 -13.04
CA TYR A 44 8.56 14.84 -14.50
C TYR A 44 9.53 15.97 -14.91
N ARG A 45 9.36 17.17 -14.35
CA ARG A 45 10.22 18.31 -14.64
C ARG A 45 11.67 18.09 -14.21
N ALA A 46 11.87 17.47 -13.03
CA ALA A 46 13.20 17.16 -12.52
C ALA A 46 13.93 16.13 -13.42
N ILE A 47 13.21 15.11 -13.91
CA ILE A 47 13.76 14.11 -14.85
C ILE A 47 14.15 14.79 -16.17
N LYS A 48 13.29 15.60 -16.76
CA LYS A 48 13.57 16.30 -18.02
C LYS A 48 14.71 17.30 -17.91
N ALA A 49 14.89 17.91 -16.75
CA ALA A 49 15.98 18.86 -16.47
C ALA A 49 17.30 18.18 -16.05
N ASP A 50 17.36 16.86 -15.93
CA ASP A 50 18.50 16.09 -15.36
C ASP A 50 18.94 16.60 -13.98
N LYS A 51 17.96 16.99 -13.15
CA LYS A 51 18.13 17.53 -11.80
C LYS A 51 17.41 16.65 -10.77
N ILE A 52 17.73 15.37 -10.79
CA ILE A 52 17.11 14.39 -9.88
C ILE A 52 17.92 14.35 -8.59
N SER A 53 17.24 14.45 -7.46
CA SER A 53 17.71 14.11 -6.13
C SER A 53 17.33 12.67 -5.77
N SER A 54 17.76 12.17 -4.63
CA SER A 54 17.35 10.86 -4.14
C SER A 54 15.83 10.78 -3.93
N ILE A 55 15.28 9.59 -4.16
CA ILE A 55 13.84 9.34 -4.20
C ILE A 55 13.53 8.06 -3.41
N ILE A 56 12.40 8.06 -2.73
CA ILE A 56 11.82 6.85 -2.18
C ILE A 56 10.42 6.67 -2.75
N PHE A 57 10.23 5.57 -3.48
CA PHE A 57 8.94 5.14 -3.97
C PHE A 57 8.32 4.14 -3.00
N TYR A 58 7.09 4.40 -2.55
CA TYR A 58 6.34 3.45 -1.75
C TYR A 58 4.94 3.23 -2.31
N GLY A 59 4.34 2.10 -1.99
CA GLY A 59 3.01 1.73 -2.45
C GLY A 59 2.88 0.24 -2.75
N PRO A 60 1.70 -0.24 -3.15
CA PRO A 60 1.39 -1.65 -3.36
C PRO A 60 2.33 -2.34 -4.37
N PRO A 61 2.44 -3.68 -4.35
CA PRO A 61 3.17 -4.41 -5.38
C PRO A 61 2.57 -4.18 -6.78
N GLY A 62 3.36 -4.35 -7.83
CA GLY A 62 2.89 -4.23 -9.22
C GLY A 62 2.61 -2.83 -9.74
N THR A 63 2.73 -1.77 -8.92
CA THR A 63 2.44 -0.37 -9.28
C THR A 63 3.52 0.32 -10.13
N GLY A 64 4.63 -0.37 -10.44
CA GLY A 64 5.67 0.15 -11.35
C GLY A 64 6.87 0.82 -10.68
N LYS A 65 7.12 0.66 -9.38
CA LYS A 65 8.27 1.27 -8.65
C LYS A 65 9.61 1.02 -9.34
N THR A 66 9.95 -0.24 -9.60
CA THR A 66 11.19 -0.64 -10.30
C THR A 66 11.23 -0.14 -11.73
N THR A 67 10.07 -0.15 -12.38
CA THR A 67 9.91 0.33 -13.76
C THR A 67 10.20 1.82 -13.85
N LEU A 68 9.61 2.62 -12.98
CA LEU A 68 9.80 4.06 -12.97
C LEU A 68 11.27 4.43 -12.67
N ALA A 69 11.93 3.71 -11.76
CA ALA A 69 13.36 3.90 -11.50
C ALA A 69 14.22 3.66 -12.75
N LYS A 70 13.92 2.62 -13.55
CA LYS A 70 14.61 2.34 -14.82
C LYS A 70 14.34 3.42 -15.87
N VAL A 71 13.10 3.86 -16.02
CA VAL A 71 12.72 4.94 -16.95
C VAL A 71 13.47 6.24 -16.59
N ILE A 72 13.60 6.54 -15.30
CA ILE A 72 14.38 7.68 -14.82
C ILE A 72 15.85 7.55 -15.24
N ALA A 73 16.46 6.41 -14.98
CA ALA A 73 17.87 6.17 -15.34
C ALA A 73 18.10 6.27 -16.85
N ASN A 74 17.22 5.69 -17.66
CA ASN A 74 17.31 5.78 -19.12
C ASN A 74 17.19 7.22 -19.63
N THR A 75 16.27 8.00 -19.05
CA THR A 75 16.04 9.38 -19.47
C THR A 75 17.21 10.30 -19.11
N THR A 76 17.84 10.08 -17.94
CA THR A 76 18.95 10.89 -17.45
C THR A 76 20.32 10.39 -17.88
N LYS A 77 20.38 9.28 -18.64
CA LYS A 77 21.63 8.62 -19.06
C LYS A 77 22.58 8.28 -17.92
N ALA A 78 22.06 8.16 -16.70
CA ALA A 78 22.81 7.73 -15.54
C ALA A 78 23.13 6.23 -15.60
N ASN A 79 24.20 5.80 -14.93
CA ASN A 79 24.42 4.39 -14.68
C ASN A 79 23.31 3.87 -13.75
N PHE A 80 22.81 2.68 -14.02
CA PHE A 80 21.76 2.05 -13.20
C PHE A 80 22.29 0.80 -12.54
N VAL A 81 22.42 0.85 -11.23
CA VAL A 81 22.79 -0.31 -10.41
C VAL A 81 21.58 -0.72 -9.59
N GLN A 82 21.14 -1.96 -9.79
CA GLN A 82 19.98 -2.51 -9.07
C GLN A 82 20.45 -3.48 -7.99
N MET A 83 19.95 -3.28 -6.79
CA MET A 83 20.13 -4.16 -5.64
C MET A 83 18.79 -4.56 -5.06
N ASN A 84 18.74 -5.75 -4.46
CA ASN A 84 17.59 -6.18 -3.67
C ASN A 84 18.04 -6.33 -2.21
N ALA A 85 17.40 -5.60 -1.30
CA ALA A 85 17.78 -5.56 0.10
C ALA A 85 17.68 -6.93 0.82
N THR A 86 16.88 -7.87 0.28
CA THR A 86 16.75 -9.21 0.85
C THR A 86 17.89 -10.15 0.49
N THR A 87 18.58 -9.92 -0.63
CA THR A 87 19.63 -10.80 -1.14
C THR A 87 21.01 -10.16 -1.14
N SER A 88 21.09 -8.83 -1.18
CA SER A 88 22.35 -8.08 -1.27
C SER A 88 22.91 -7.78 0.12
N GLY A 89 24.21 -7.99 0.27
CA GLY A 89 24.92 -7.75 1.52
C GLY A 89 25.69 -6.42 1.53
N LYS A 90 26.41 -6.17 2.65
CA LYS A 90 27.24 -4.98 2.80
C LYS A 90 28.32 -4.89 1.73
N LYS A 91 28.87 -6.03 1.28
CA LYS A 91 29.92 -6.08 0.26
C LYS A 91 29.44 -5.58 -1.08
N ASP A 92 28.24 -6.00 -1.49
CA ASP A 92 27.63 -5.59 -2.76
C ASP A 92 27.37 -4.07 -2.78
N MET A 93 26.94 -3.50 -1.63
CA MET A 93 26.80 -2.05 -1.48
C MET A 93 28.13 -1.32 -1.60
N GLN A 94 29.21 -1.87 -1.04
CA GLN A 94 30.55 -1.29 -1.11
C GLN A 94 31.08 -1.29 -2.54
N GLU A 95 30.88 -2.38 -3.28
CA GLU A 95 31.23 -2.49 -4.70
C GLU A 95 30.44 -1.48 -5.53
N ALA A 96 29.14 -1.42 -5.38
CA ALA A 96 28.29 -0.46 -6.09
C ALA A 96 28.70 1.01 -5.85
N VAL A 97 29.06 1.35 -4.62
CA VAL A 97 29.54 2.70 -4.28
C VAL A 97 30.93 2.97 -4.86
N ALA A 98 31.83 1.98 -4.86
CA ALA A 98 33.16 2.10 -5.46
C ALA A 98 33.05 2.36 -6.97
N ASP A 99 32.23 1.58 -7.67
CA ASP A 99 31.97 1.74 -9.11
C ASP A 99 31.33 3.11 -9.42
N ALA A 100 30.42 3.57 -8.54
CA ALA A 100 29.82 4.89 -8.68
C ALA A 100 30.85 6.02 -8.55
N LYS A 101 31.79 5.93 -7.61
CA LYS A 101 32.91 6.89 -7.46
C LYS A 101 33.81 6.92 -8.68
N GLU A 102 34.16 5.74 -9.18
CA GLU A 102 35.00 5.62 -10.38
C GLU A 102 34.28 6.23 -11.59
N SER A 103 33.02 5.89 -11.80
CA SER A 103 32.19 6.43 -12.90
C SER A 103 32.05 7.95 -12.82
N LEU A 104 31.86 8.49 -11.64
CA LEU A 104 31.76 9.93 -11.44
C LEU A 104 33.10 10.63 -11.68
N GLY A 105 34.19 10.05 -11.17
CA GLY A 105 35.54 10.62 -11.30
C GLY A 105 36.12 10.56 -12.72
N MET A 106 36.00 9.42 -13.40
CA MET A 106 36.57 9.22 -14.74
C MET A 106 35.68 9.75 -15.87
N TYR A 107 34.35 9.59 -15.74
CA TYR A 107 33.42 9.82 -16.85
C TYR A 107 32.41 10.92 -16.56
N GLN A 108 32.44 11.54 -15.39
CA GLN A 108 31.44 12.52 -14.91
C GLN A 108 30.02 11.99 -15.03
N LYS A 109 29.85 10.67 -14.96
CA LYS A 109 28.56 10.00 -15.12
C LYS A 109 27.99 9.66 -13.75
N LYS A 110 26.80 10.16 -13.49
CA LYS A 110 26.05 9.88 -12.25
C LYS A 110 25.62 8.42 -12.19
N THR A 111 25.51 7.87 -10.99
CA THR A 111 24.99 6.52 -10.76
C THR A 111 23.71 6.59 -9.94
N ILE A 112 22.66 5.99 -10.46
CA ILE A 112 21.42 5.71 -9.73
C ILE A 112 21.60 4.34 -9.09
N LEU A 113 21.60 4.31 -7.75
CA LEU A 113 21.54 3.08 -6.98
C LEU A 113 20.07 2.83 -6.62
N PHE A 114 19.48 1.86 -7.32
CA PHE A 114 18.13 1.41 -7.03
C PHE A 114 18.14 0.27 -6.01
N ILE A 115 17.46 0.44 -4.89
CA ILE A 115 17.35 -0.58 -3.84
C ILE A 115 15.89 -1.00 -3.71
N ASP A 116 15.60 -2.22 -4.15
CA ASP A 116 14.27 -2.83 -3.97
C ASP A 116 14.12 -3.34 -2.54
N GLU A 117 12.92 -3.17 -1.97
CA GLU A 117 12.59 -3.51 -0.59
C GLU A 117 13.53 -2.83 0.44
N ILE A 118 13.80 -1.53 0.26
CA ILE A 118 14.77 -0.78 1.08
C ILE A 118 14.53 -0.90 2.59
N HIS A 119 13.30 -1.13 3.03
CA HIS A 119 12.94 -1.36 4.44
C HIS A 119 13.59 -2.62 5.03
N ARG A 120 14.07 -3.55 4.21
CA ARG A 120 14.79 -4.76 4.64
C ARG A 120 16.25 -4.51 4.98
N LEU A 121 16.80 -3.35 4.62
CA LEU A 121 18.13 -2.96 5.06
C LEU A 121 18.11 -2.66 6.55
N ASN A 122 19.09 -3.18 7.27
CA ASN A 122 19.25 -2.80 8.67
C ASN A 122 19.78 -1.36 8.79
N LYS A 123 19.69 -0.78 9.99
CA LYS A 123 20.07 0.61 10.25
C LYS A 123 21.50 0.93 9.85
N ALA A 124 22.45 0.02 10.12
CA ALA A 124 23.86 0.23 9.77
C ALA A 124 24.11 0.23 8.25
N GLN A 125 23.32 -0.53 7.48
CA GLN A 125 23.37 -0.52 6.03
C GLN A 125 22.78 0.78 5.47
N GLN A 126 21.66 1.25 6.02
CA GLN A 126 21.08 2.53 5.65
C GLN A 126 21.99 3.71 6.00
N ASP A 127 22.61 3.70 7.18
CA ASP A 127 23.59 4.72 7.62
C ASP A 127 24.84 4.74 6.72
N TYR A 128 25.26 3.59 6.21
CA TYR A 128 26.41 3.50 5.28
C TYR A 128 26.18 4.27 3.99
N LEU A 129 24.96 4.37 3.49
CA LEU A 129 24.64 5.08 2.25
C LEU A 129 24.62 6.60 2.41
N LEU A 130 24.39 7.11 3.61
CA LEU A 130 24.19 8.54 3.88
C LEU A 130 25.29 9.44 3.32
N PRO A 131 26.60 9.19 3.57
CA PRO A 131 27.66 10.07 3.07
C PRO A 131 27.65 10.19 1.53
N PHE A 132 27.32 9.10 0.83
CA PHE A 132 27.35 9.03 -0.63
C PHE A 132 26.10 9.63 -1.30
N VAL A 133 25.01 9.69 -0.56
CA VAL A 133 23.81 10.44 -0.93
C VAL A 133 24.04 11.94 -0.71
N GLU A 134 24.72 12.31 0.37
CA GLU A 134 25.02 13.70 0.73
C GLU A 134 26.01 14.35 -0.23
N ASP A 135 27.07 13.65 -0.61
CA ASP A 135 28.11 14.17 -1.50
C ASP A 135 27.74 14.02 -3.00
N GLY A 136 26.60 13.39 -3.30
CA GLY A 136 26.11 13.17 -4.66
C GLY A 136 26.85 12.09 -5.45
N THR A 137 27.68 11.26 -4.80
CA THR A 137 28.32 10.10 -5.42
C THR A 137 27.28 9.14 -6.01
N ILE A 138 26.16 8.97 -5.29
CA ILE A 138 25.02 8.18 -5.75
C ILE A 138 23.75 9.01 -5.67
N ILE A 139 22.82 8.73 -6.58
CA ILE A 139 21.42 9.10 -6.48
C ILE A 139 20.69 7.84 -6.00
N LEU A 140 20.20 7.86 -4.76
CA LEU A 140 19.47 6.73 -4.21
C LEU A 140 18.03 6.74 -4.71
N ILE A 141 17.57 5.62 -5.27
CA ILE A 141 16.14 5.39 -5.49
C ILE A 141 15.76 4.14 -4.68
N GLY A 142 15.08 4.35 -3.54
CA GLY A 142 14.55 3.27 -2.72
C GLY A 142 13.15 2.90 -3.15
N ALA A 143 12.82 1.60 -3.16
CA ALA A 143 11.46 1.11 -3.35
C ALA A 143 11.02 0.28 -2.15
N THR A 144 9.78 0.45 -1.72
CA THR A 144 9.20 -0.30 -0.60
C THR A 144 7.69 -0.46 -0.76
N THR A 145 7.14 -1.53 -0.18
CA THR A 145 5.70 -1.69 -0.01
C THR A 145 5.20 -1.16 1.34
N GLU A 146 6.12 -0.90 2.27
CA GLU A 146 5.83 -0.42 3.61
C GLU A 146 5.89 1.11 3.68
N ASN A 147 5.30 1.70 4.73
CA ASN A 147 5.36 3.15 4.93
C ASN A 147 6.79 3.57 5.27
N PRO A 148 7.47 4.35 4.40
CA PRO A 148 8.88 4.68 4.57
C PRO A 148 9.17 5.53 5.80
N TYR A 149 8.21 6.28 6.31
CA TYR A 149 8.38 7.12 7.49
C TYR A 149 8.58 6.31 8.80
N PHE A 150 8.19 5.03 8.79
CA PHE A 150 8.41 4.13 9.93
C PHE A 150 9.63 3.23 9.74
N GLU A 151 9.89 2.80 8.49
CA GLU A 151 10.84 1.72 8.21
C GLU A 151 12.19 2.22 7.66
N VAL A 152 12.22 3.40 7.07
CA VAL A 152 13.45 3.98 6.51
C VAL A 152 14.03 5.02 7.47
N ASN A 153 15.36 5.04 7.60
CA ASN A 153 16.06 5.99 8.43
C ASN A 153 15.67 7.43 8.09
N GLN A 154 15.30 8.20 9.10
CA GLN A 154 14.88 9.60 8.95
C GLN A 154 15.94 10.47 8.27
N ALA A 155 17.22 10.14 8.43
CA ALA A 155 18.31 10.87 7.76
C ALA A 155 18.30 10.64 6.24
N LEU A 156 17.92 9.45 5.74
CA LEU A 156 17.69 9.19 4.32
C LEU A 156 16.41 9.86 3.82
N ILE A 157 15.32 9.78 4.59
CA ILE A 157 14.04 10.42 4.27
C ILE A 157 14.23 11.93 4.09
N SER A 158 14.95 12.60 5.02
CA SER A 158 15.17 14.06 4.95
C SER A 158 15.97 14.52 3.72
N ARG A 159 16.67 13.59 3.06
CA ARG A 159 17.49 13.83 1.86
C ARG A 159 16.88 13.28 0.59
N SER A 160 15.68 12.74 0.68
CA SER A 160 14.97 12.11 -0.43
C SER A 160 13.59 12.73 -0.63
N ASN A 161 13.12 12.76 -1.86
CA ASN A 161 11.71 13.01 -2.14
C ASN A 161 10.93 11.70 -2.03
N VAL A 162 9.90 11.69 -1.24
CA VAL A 162 9.05 10.51 -1.04
C VAL A 162 7.83 10.63 -1.96
N PHE A 163 7.60 9.62 -2.79
CA PHE A 163 6.44 9.55 -3.69
C PHE A 163 5.66 8.27 -3.45
N GLU A 164 4.37 8.44 -3.25
CA GLU A 164 3.43 7.34 -3.17
C GLU A 164 2.98 6.92 -4.57
N LEU A 165 3.09 5.61 -4.86
CA LEU A 165 2.51 5.02 -6.07
C LEU A 165 1.19 4.37 -5.69
N HIS A 166 0.15 4.70 -6.44
CA HIS A 166 -1.16 4.11 -6.25
C HIS A 166 -1.32 2.82 -7.08
N SER A 167 -2.21 1.95 -6.65
CA SER A 167 -2.67 0.84 -7.51
C SER A 167 -3.17 1.41 -8.83
N LEU A 168 -2.89 0.72 -9.93
CA LEU A 168 -3.39 1.11 -11.24
C LEU A 168 -4.91 0.96 -11.27
N ASP A 169 -5.58 1.85 -11.93
CA ASP A 169 -7.02 1.71 -12.12
C ASP A 169 -7.36 0.66 -13.21
N LYS A 170 -8.63 0.31 -13.31
CA LYS A 170 -9.12 -0.69 -14.27
C LYS A 170 -8.76 -0.32 -15.71
N GLU A 171 -8.92 0.94 -16.07
CA GLU A 171 -8.65 1.42 -17.42
C GLU A 171 -7.16 1.40 -17.75
N ASP A 172 -6.31 1.64 -16.77
CA ASP A 172 -4.86 1.52 -16.92
C ASP A 172 -4.43 0.07 -17.16
N ILE A 173 -5.00 -0.87 -16.41
CA ILE A 173 -4.75 -2.30 -16.62
C ILE A 173 -5.25 -2.75 -18.00
N LYS A 174 -6.44 -2.31 -18.45
CA LYS A 174 -6.93 -2.58 -19.80
C LYS A 174 -5.95 -2.11 -20.87
N LYS A 175 -5.45 -0.87 -20.75
CA LYS A 175 -4.45 -0.33 -21.70
C LYS A 175 -3.21 -1.22 -21.76
N LEU A 176 -2.72 -1.71 -20.60
CA LEU A 176 -1.57 -2.59 -20.54
C LEU A 176 -1.82 -3.94 -21.19
N ILE A 177 -2.98 -4.57 -20.95
CA ILE A 177 -3.38 -5.85 -21.57
C ILE A 177 -3.51 -5.69 -23.10
N VAL A 178 -4.24 -4.68 -23.57
CA VAL A 178 -4.41 -4.43 -25.00
C VAL A 178 -3.07 -4.19 -25.68
N ARG A 179 -2.21 -3.35 -25.08
CA ARG A 179 -0.85 -3.13 -25.59
C ARG A 179 -0.05 -4.44 -25.63
N ALA A 180 -0.14 -5.28 -24.60
CA ALA A 180 0.59 -6.55 -24.53
C ALA A 180 0.15 -7.53 -25.62
N ILE A 181 -1.12 -7.54 -26.00
CA ILE A 181 -1.66 -8.41 -27.06
C ILE A 181 -1.29 -7.89 -28.46
N THR A 182 -1.17 -6.57 -28.64
CA THR A 182 -1.00 -5.94 -29.95
C THR A 182 0.43 -5.58 -30.31
N ASP A 183 1.35 -5.52 -29.36
CA ASP A 183 2.75 -5.16 -29.58
C ASP A 183 3.54 -6.37 -30.11
N ASP A 184 4.05 -6.27 -31.35
CA ASP A 184 4.79 -7.37 -32.02
C ASP A 184 6.23 -7.51 -31.49
N GLU A 185 6.83 -6.45 -30.92
CA GLU A 185 8.22 -6.45 -30.51
C GLU A 185 8.39 -6.87 -29.05
N LYS A 186 7.64 -6.24 -28.15
CA LYS A 186 7.73 -6.46 -26.70
C LYS A 186 6.62 -7.35 -26.16
N GLY A 187 5.48 -7.37 -26.84
CA GLY A 187 4.27 -8.06 -26.46
C GLY A 187 4.12 -9.46 -27.03
N MET A 188 2.88 -9.80 -27.29
CA MET A 188 2.43 -11.08 -27.81
C MET A 188 1.73 -10.93 -29.18
N GLY A 189 1.91 -9.80 -29.89
CA GLY A 189 1.25 -9.50 -31.15
C GLY A 189 1.49 -10.58 -32.23
N ILE A 190 2.69 -11.16 -32.27
CA ILE A 190 3.07 -12.24 -33.17
C ILE A 190 2.18 -13.49 -33.10
N TYR A 191 1.44 -13.68 -32.01
CA TYR A 191 0.52 -14.82 -31.83
C TYR A 191 -0.86 -14.56 -32.43
N GLY A 192 -1.15 -13.31 -32.86
CA GLY A 192 -2.43 -12.95 -33.46
C GLY A 192 -3.62 -13.13 -32.49
N ALA A 193 -3.37 -13.03 -31.19
CA ALA A 193 -4.39 -13.24 -30.18
C ALA A 193 -5.41 -12.10 -30.16
N THR A 194 -6.65 -12.45 -29.79
CA THR A 194 -7.74 -11.49 -29.55
C THR A 194 -8.33 -11.76 -28.16
N ILE A 195 -8.86 -10.72 -27.53
CA ILE A 195 -9.53 -10.82 -26.24
C ILE A 195 -10.94 -10.26 -26.36
N THR A 196 -11.92 -10.90 -25.73
CA THR A 196 -13.29 -10.38 -25.65
C THR A 196 -13.39 -9.27 -24.61
N ASP A 197 -14.36 -8.36 -24.76
CA ASP A 197 -14.51 -7.22 -23.84
C ASP A 197 -14.78 -7.67 -22.39
N ASP A 198 -15.56 -8.72 -22.20
CA ASP A 198 -15.85 -9.31 -20.88
C ASP A 198 -14.62 -9.96 -20.24
N ALA A 199 -13.78 -10.65 -21.04
CA ALA A 199 -12.51 -11.20 -20.55
C ALA A 199 -11.51 -10.09 -20.19
N LEU A 200 -11.43 -9.03 -21.00
CA LEU A 200 -10.60 -7.86 -20.71
C LEU A 200 -11.04 -7.16 -19.42
N ASP A 201 -12.32 -6.94 -19.27
CA ASP A 201 -12.93 -6.36 -18.07
C ASP A 201 -12.64 -7.20 -16.84
N PHE A 202 -12.85 -8.51 -16.95
CA PHE A 202 -12.59 -9.45 -15.87
C PHE A 202 -11.12 -9.49 -15.44
N LEU A 203 -10.18 -9.64 -16.37
CA LEU A 203 -8.74 -9.66 -16.05
C LEU A 203 -8.30 -8.34 -15.40
N SER A 204 -8.87 -7.23 -15.87
CA SER A 204 -8.52 -5.90 -15.34
C SER A 204 -9.02 -5.70 -13.90
N ASP A 205 -10.21 -6.21 -13.58
CA ASP A 205 -10.76 -6.16 -12.22
C ASP A 205 -9.99 -7.10 -11.28
N MET A 206 -9.73 -8.32 -11.73
CA MET A 206 -9.08 -9.35 -10.91
C MET A 206 -7.59 -9.07 -10.65
N ALA A 207 -6.97 -8.23 -11.44
CA ALA A 207 -5.58 -7.79 -11.23
C ALA A 207 -5.43 -6.87 -10.00
N GLU A 208 -6.53 -6.28 -9.48
CA GLU A 208 -6.54 -5.41 -8.30
C GLU A 208 -5.46 -4.30 -8.36
N GLY A 209 -5.20 -3.79 -9.58
CA GLY A 209 -4.20 -2.76 -9.83
C GLY A 209 -2.74 -3.24 -9.91
N ASP A 210 -2.49 -4.54 -9.90
CA ASP A 210 -1.17 -5.14 -10.13
C ASP A 210 -0.97 -5.49 -11.62
N ALA A 211 -0.22 -4.64 -12.34
CA ALA A 211 0.10 -4.85 -13.74
C ALA A 211 0.81 -6.19 -14.02
N ARG A 212 1.63 -6.68 -13.07
CA ARG A 212 2.36 -7.94 -13.25
C ARG A 212 1.40 -9.13 -13.25
N SER A 213 0.42 -9.12 -12.36
CA SER A 213 -0.61 -10.15 -12.29
C SER A 213 -1.41 -10.22 -13.60
N ALA A 214 -1.86 -9.07 -14.11
CA ALA A 214 -2.59 -8.98 -15.37
C ALA A 214 -1.79 -9.51 -16.58
N LEU A 215 -0.53 -9.07 -16.70
CA LEU A 215 0.34 -9.46 -17.80
C LEU A 215 0.73 -10.94 -17.75
N ASN A 216 0.95 -11.49 -16.57
CA ASN A 216 1.23 -12.93 -16.43
C ASN A 216 0.00 -13.77 -16.80
N ALA A 217 -1.20 -13.34 -16.42
CA ALA A 217 -2.43 -14.04 -16.75
C ALA A 217 -2.66 -14.07 -18.27
N ILE A 218 -2.49 -12.93 -18.96
CA ILE A 218 -2.66 -12.87 -20.42
C ILE A 218 -1.56 -13.65 -21.18
N GLU A 219 -0.31 -13.62 -20.68
CA GLU A 219 0.78 -14.42 -21.24
C GLU A 219 0.45 -15.92 -21.16
N LEU A 220 0.00 -16.38 -20.00
CA LEU A 220 -0.41 -17.76 -19.80
C LEU A 220 -1.57 -18.14 -20.74
N GLY A 221 -2.61 -17.30 -20.82
CA GLY A 221 -3.76 -17.52 -21.69
C GLY A 221 -3.36 -17.68 -23.16
N ILE A 222 -2.51 -16.80 -23.68
CA ILE A 222 -2.06 -16.86 -25.07
C ILE A 222 -1.19 -18.10 -25.32
N LEU A 223 -0.32 -18.48 -24.39
CA LEU A 223 0.60 -19.61 -24.58
C LEU A 223 -0.06 -20.99 -24.43
N THR A 224 -1.20 -21.06 -23.74
CA THR A 224 -1.87 -22.35 -23.43
C THR A 224 -3.15 -22.58 -24.21
N THR A 225 -3.69 -21.56 -24.88
CA THR A 225 -4.91 -21.70 -25.68
C THR A 225 -4.55 -22.11 -27.11
N GLU A 226 -5.20 -23.16 -27.62
CA GLU A 226 -5.02 -23.60 -29.00
C GLU A 226 -5.68 -22.61 -29.99
N PRO A 227 -5.06 -22.37 -31.15
CA PRO A 227 -5.68 -21.53 -32.19
C PRO A 227 -7.02 -22.11 -32.65
N ALA A 228 -8.02 -21.28 -32.85
CA ALA A 228 -9.31 -21.62 -33.37
C ALA A 228 -9.24 -21.92 -34.88
N GLU A 229 -10.38 -22.30 -35.52
CA GLU A 229 -10.48 -22.60 -36.96
C GLU A 229 -10.02 -21.44 -37.87
N ASP A 230 -10.12 -20.21 -37.38
CA ASP A 230 -9.64 -19.00 -38.07
C ASP A 230 -8.12 -18.77 -37.93
N GLY A 231 -7.41 -19.65 -37.21
CA GLY A 231 -5.98 -19.57 -36.96
C GLY A 231 -5.59 -18.56 -35.89
N LYS A 232 -6.55 -17.98 -35.18
CA LYS A 232 -6.31 -17.01 -34.12
C LYS A 232 -6.52 -17.62 -32.72
N ILE A 233 -5.86 -17.05 -31.73
CA ILE A 233 -6.07 -17.38 -30.32
C ILE A 233 -7.14 -16.45 -29.77
N HIS A 234 -8.23 -17.00 -29.25
CA HIS A 234 -9.32 -16.23 -28.65
C HIS A 234 -9.30 -16.38 -27.13
N ILE A 235 -9.05 -15.28 -26.44
CA ILE A 235 -9.12 -15.20 -24.99
C ILE A 235 -10.52 -14.73 -24.61
N ASP A 236 -11.37 -15.67 -24.28
CA ASP A 236 -12.71 -15.43 -23.76
C ASP A 236 -12.72 -15.43 -22.23
N ILE A 237 -13.91 -15.28 -21.66
CA ILE A 237 -14.08 -15.21 -20.20
C ILE A 237 -13.67 -16.51 -19.49
N ASP A 238 -13.88 -17.67 -20.11
CA ASP A 238 -13.56 -18.96 -19.53
C ASP A 238 -12.03 -19.15 -19.46
N VAL A 239 -11.32 -18.84 -20.52
CA VAL A 239 -9.84 -18.82 -20.57
C VAL A 239 -9.28 -17.81 -19.58
N ALA A 240 -9.85 -16.62 -19.49
CA ALA A 240 -9.42 -15.59 -18.58
C ALA A 240 -9.55 -16.02 -17.10
N GLN A 241 -10.63 -16.72 -16.76
CA GLN A 241 -10.87 -17.26 -15.43
C GLN A 241 -9.85 -18.34 -15.05
N GLU A 242 -9.50 -19.21 -15.98
CA GLU A 242 -8.50 -20.27 -15.76
C GLU A 242 -7.09 -19.68 -15.53
N CYS A 243 -6.74 -18.64 -16.28
CA CYS A 243 -5.39 -18.04 -16.23
C CYS A 243 -5.10 -17.31 -14.91
N ILE A 244 -6.10 -16.73 -14.28
CA ILE A 244 -5.92 -16.08 -12.96
C ILE A 244 -5.91 -17.07 -11.79
N GLN A 245 -6.19 -18.38 -12.06
CA GLN A 245 -6.25 -19.44 -11.06
C GLN A 245 -7.22 -19.15 -9.89
N ARG A 246 -8.13 -18.21 -10.09
CA ARG A 246 -9.22 -17.90 -9.15
C ARG A 246 -10.50 -18.46 -9.75
N ARG A 247 -11.02 -19.57 -9.22
CA ARG A 247 -12.37 -20.04 -9.54
C ARG A 247 -13.35 -18.96 -9.09
N VAL A 248 -13.85 -18.20 -10.04
CA VAL A 248 -15.02 -17.36 -9.80
C VAL A 248 -16.23 -18.26 -9.90
N THR A 249 -16.78 -18.65 -8.77
CA THR A 249 -18.19 -19.06 -8.72
C THR A 249 -18.99 -17.92 -9.31
N LYS A 250 -19.85 -18.23 -10.30
CA LYS A 250 -20.66 -17.29 -11.07
C LYS A 250 -21.10 -16.05 -10.27
N TYR A 251 -20.24 -15.02 -10.22
CA TYR A 251 -20.67 -13.68 -9.95
C TYR A 251 -21.25 -13.14 -11.26
N ASP A 252 -22.42 -12.54 -11.18
CA ASP A 252 -23.05 -11.89 -12.31
C ASP A 252 -22.03 -10.98 -13.03
N LYS A 253 -22.11 -10.99 -14.36
CA LYS A 253 -21.20 -10.36 -15.31
C LYS A 253 -21.00 -8.84 -15.17
N ASP A 254 -21.55 -8.21 -14.12
CA ASP A 254 -21.46 -6.79 -13.84
C ASP A 254 -20.56 -6.59 -12.60
N GLY A 255 -19.36 -6.06 -12.77
CA GLY A 255 -18.38 -5.77 -11.70
C GLY A 255 -18.91 -4.88 -10.56
N ASP A 256 -20.01 -4.18 -10.75
CA ASP A 256 -20.75 -3.44 -9.73
C ASP A 256 -21.30 -4.37 -8.62
N ASN A 257 -21.67 -5.62 -8.94
CA ASN A 257 -22.29 -6.54 -7.99
C ASN A 257 -21.34 -7.01 -6.88
N HIS A 258 -20.02 -7.08 -7.13
CA HIS A 258 -19.03 -7.44 -6.11
C HIS A 258 -18.91 -6.37 -5.03
N TYR A 259 -18.71 -5.11 -5.45
CA TYR A 259 -18.64 -3.97 -4.53
C TYR A 259 -19.96 -3.76 -3.78
N ASP A 260 -21.07 -4.03 -4.44
CA ASP A 260 -22.39 -3.93 -3.83
C ASP A 260 -22.59 -4.96 -2.73
N VAL A 261 -22.14 -6.21 -2.92
CA VAL A 261 -22.21 -7.26 -1.90
C VAL A 261 -21.34 -6.92 -0.68
N ILE A 262 -20.11 -6.46 -0.90
CA ILE A 262 -19.22 -6.03 0.19
C ILE A 262 -19.84 -4.82 0.93
N SER A 263 -20.33 -3.86 0.19
CA SER A 263 -21.02 -2.68 0.75
C SER A 263 -22.26 -3.07 1.55
N ALA A 264 -23.07 -3.99 1.05
CA ALA A 264 -24.23 -4.51 1.73
C ALA A 264 -23.85 -5.29 2.99
N PHE A 265 -22.79 -6.11 2.93
CA PHE A 265 -22.25 -6.82 4.09
C PHE A 265 -21.86 -5.87 5.23
N ILE A 266 -21.07 -4.84 4.92
CA ILE A 266 -20.64 -3.84 5.90
C ILE A 266 -21.86 -3.08 6.45
N LYS A 267 -22.76 -2.63 5.58
CA LYS A 267 -23.95 -1.88 5.95
C LYS A 267 -24.93 -2.71 6.80
N SER A 268 -25.01 -4.03 6.57
CA SER A 268 -25.83 -4.93 7.38
C SER A 268 -25.28 -5.06 8.81
N MET A 269 -23.96 -5.23 8.98
CA MET A 269 -23.33 -5.24 10.31
C MET A 269 -23.49 -3.89 11.02
N ARG A 270 -23.29 -2.78 10.30
CA ARG A 270 -23.49 -1.41 10.81
C ARG A 270 -24.95 -1.16 11.20
N GLY A 271 -25.87 -1.64 10.41
CA GLY A 271 -27.32 -1.49 10.61
C GLY A 271 -27.91 -2.45 11.63
N SER A 272 -27.11 -3.31 12.27
CA SER A 272 -27.54 -4.29 13.26
C SER A 272 -28.53 -5.32 12.72
N ASP A 273 -28.33 -5.76 11.47
CA ASP A 273 -29.07 -6.87 10.85
C ASP A 273 -28.16 -8.10 10.70
N PRO A 274 -28.14 -9.01 11.69
CA PRO A 274 -27.27 -10.20 11.65
C PRO A 274 -27.71 -11.20 10.56
N ASP A 275 -28.98 -11.26 10.19
CA ASP A 275 -29.47 -12.18 9.16
C ASP A 275 -28.99 -11.73 7.77
N ALA A 276 -29.13 -10.45 7.45
CA ALA A 276 -28.58 -9.89 6.21
C ALA A 276 -27.05 -10.01 6.18
N ALA A 277 -26.36 -9.74 7.29
CA ALA A 277 -24.90 -9.86 7.37
C ALA A 277 -24.43 -11.30 7.10
N ILE A 278 -25.10 -12.31 7.65
CA ILE A 278 -24.81 -13.75 7.38
C ILE A 278 -25.12 -14.09 5.92
N TYR A 279 -26.20 -13.59 5.36
CA TYR A 279 -26.53 -13.83 3.96
C TYR A 279 -25.45 -13.29 3.01
N TYR A 280 -24.99 -12.05 3.22
CA TYR A 280 -23.93 -11.48 2.41
C TYR A 280 -22.55 -12.12 2.68
N LEU A 281 -22.29 -12.57 3.91
CA LEU A 281 -21.11 -13.41 4.20
C LEU A 281 -21.15 -14.70 3.37
N ALA A 282 -22.28 -15.39 3.34
CA ALA A 282 -22.43 -16.63 2.57
C ALA A 282 -22.21 -16.39 1.07
N ARG A 283 -22.75 -15.28 0.52
CA ARG A 283 -22.52 -14.88 -0.88
C ARG A 283 -21.04 -14.64 -1.18
N MET A 284 -20.29 -13.96 -0.28
CA MET A 284 -18.87 -13.73 -0.45
C MET A 284 -18.06 -15.04 -0.39
N ILE A 285 -18.41 -15.94 0.54
CA ILE A 285 -17.76 -17.26 0.67
C ILE A 285 -18.01 -18.13 -0.56
N ASP A 286 -19.27 -18.21 -1.03
CA ASP A 286 -19.65 -18.97 -2.21
C ASP A 286 -18.95 -18.48 -3.48
N ALA A 287 -18.74 -17.17 -3.54
CA ALA A 287 -17.98 -16.52 -4.60
C ALA A 287 -16.46 -16.73 -4.53
N GLY A 288 -15.96 -17.38 -3.49
CA GLY A 288 -14.54 -17.60 -3.30
C GLY A 288 -13.75 -16.39 -2.80
N GLU A 289 -14.44 -15.41 -2.18
CA GLU A 289 -13.77 -14.25 -1.57
C GLU A 289 -12.74 -14.69 -0.51
N SER A 290 -11.64 -13.95 -0.43
CA SER A 290 -10.59 -14.22 0.54
C SER A 290 -11.09 -14.15 1.98
N VAL A 291 -10.94 -15.23 2.75
CA VAL A 291 -11.33 -15.27 4.17
C VAL A 291 -10.60 -14.20 5.00
N THR A 292 -9.36 -13.87 4.63
CA THR A 292 -8.59 -12.80 5.28
C THR A 292 -9.13 -11.41 4.93
N PHE A 293 -9.61 -11.22 3.71
CA PHE A 293 -10.29 -9.99 3.31
C PHE A 293 -11.59 -9.81 4.10
N ILE A 294 -12.43 -10.85 4.17
CA ILE A 294 -13.69 -10.83 4.94
C ILE A 294 -13.40 -10.51 6.41
N ALA A 295 -12.43 -11.21 7.02
CA ALA A 295 -12.04 -10.98 8.42
C ALA A 295 -11.57 -9.53 8.66
N ARG A 296 -10.82 -8.94 7.73
CA ARG A 296 -10.41 -7.53 7.78
C ARG A 296 -11.62 -6.58 7.80
N ARG A 297 -12.65 -6.84 6.99
CA ARG A 297 -13.87 -6.02 6.98
C ARG A 297 -14.64 -6.11 8.30
N ILE A 298 -14.66 -7.28 8.93
CA ILE A 298 -15.26 -7.46 10.25
C ILE A 298 -14.49 -6.65 11.31
N MET A 299 -13.14 -6.69 11.31
CA MET A 299 -12.31 -5.91 12.24
C MET A 299 -12.51 -4.40 12.08
N ILE A 300 -12.61 -3.93 10.83
CA ILE A 300 -12.87 -2.50 10.58
C ILE A 300 -14.23 -2.11 11.15
N CYS A 301 -15.30 -2.87 10.84
CA CYS A 301 -16.63 -2.60 11.34
C CYS A 301 -16.71 -2.65 12.89
N ALA A 302 -15.98 -3.60 13.52
CA ALA A 302 -15.92 -3.67 14.97
C ALA A 302 -15.27 -2.42 15.61
N SER A 303 -14.32 -1.79 14.93
CA SER A 303 -13.68 -0.55 15.43
C SER A 303 -14.43 0.71 15.04
N GLU A 304 -14.92 0.79 13.80
CA GLU A 304 -15.56 1.96 13.21
C GLU A 304 -17.00 2.14 13.72
N ASP A 305 -17.80 1.05 13.70
CA ASP A 305 -19.24 1.11 13.93
C ASP A 305 -19.66 0.67 15.36
N VAL A 306 -18.92 -0.26 15.96
CA VAL A 306 -19.19 -0.70 17.35
C VAL A 306 -18.33 0.10 18.33
N GLY A 307 -17.04 0.24 18.08
CA GLY A 307 -16.13 1.06 18.89
C GLY A 307 -16.19 0.74 20.38
N ASN A 308 -16.30 1.78 21.19
CA ASN A 308 -16.37 1.68 22.65
C ASN A 308 -17.76 1.32 23.20
N ALA A 309 -18.77 1.21 22.35
CA ALA A 309 -20.07 0.71 22.79
C ALA A 309 -20.01 -0.76 23.22
N ASP A 310 -19.14 -1.55 22.56
CA ASP A 310 -18.77 -2.91 23.03
C ASP A 310 -17.27 -3.16 22.76
N PRO A 311 -16.37 -2.95 23.74
CA PRO A 311 -14.95 -3.16 23.58
C PRO A 311 -14.54 -4.61 23.23
N GLN A 312 -15.39 -5.59 23.43
CA GLN A 312 -15.12 -6.99 23.09
C GLN A 312 -15.25 -7.25 21.59
N ALA A 313 -16.01 -6.44 20.86
CA ALA A 313 -16.26 -6.66 19.44
C ALA A 313 -14.96 -6.73 18.62
N LEU A 314 -14.01 -5.82 18.87
CA LEU A 314 -12.70 -5.84 18.20
C LEU A 314 -11.89 -7.07 18.63
N GLN A 315 -11.93 -7.49 19.89
CA GLN A 315 -11.22 -8.69 20.36
C GLN A 315 -11.73 -9.95 19.68
N VAL A 316 -13.06 -10.10 19.56
CA VAL A 316 -13.69 -11.21 18.84
C VAL A 316 -13.30 -11.20 17.36
N ALA A 317 -13.33 -10.04 16.71
CA ALA A 317 -12.95 -9.91 15.31
C ALA A 317 -11.47 -10.23 15.05
N VAL A 318 -10.56 -9.79 15.93
CA VAL A 318 -9.11 -10.11 15.85
C VAL A 318 -8.88 -11.60 16.08
N ALA A 319 -9.51 -12.20 17.10
CA ALA A 319 -9.39 -13.63 17.36
C ALA A 319 -9.90 -14.47 16.17
N ALA A 320 -11.02 -14.04 15.55
CA ALA A 320 -11.55 -14.69 14.35
C ALA A 320 -10.57 -14.58 13.17
N SER A 321 -9.97 -13.38 12.94
CA SER A 321 -8.98 -13.18 11.86
C SER A 321 -7.78 -14.12 12.02
N GLN A 322 -7.22 -14.23 13.22
CA GLN A 322 -6.09 -15.13 13.49
C GLN A 322 -6.47 -16.61 13.34
N ALA A 323 -7.69 -16.98 13.71
CA ALA A 323 -8.16 -18.36 13.61
C ALA A 323 -8.41 -18.79 12.16
N VAL A 324 -9.01 -17.94 11.32
CA VAL A 324 -9.28 -18.28 9.91
C VAL A 324 -8.00 -18.45 9.09
N GLU A 325 -6.94 -17.70 9.40
CA GLU A 325 -5.62 -17.88 8.76
C GLU A 325 -4.98 -19.24 9.07
N ARG A 326 -5.23 -19.77 10.24
CA ARG A 326 -4.66 -21.06 10.68
C ARG A 326 -5.47 -22.26 10.23
N ILE A 327 -6.79 -22.12 10.18
CA ILE A 327 -7.72 -23.23 9.94
C ILE A 327 -8.03 -23.37 8.46
N GLY A 328 -8.28 -22.24 7.76
CA GLY A 328 -8.67 -22.25 6.34
C GLY A 328 -10.10 -22.77 6.11
N MET A 329 -10.48 -22.79 4.83
CA MET A 329 -11.78 -23.34 4.41
C MET A 329 -11.73 -24.89 4.40
N PRO A 330 -12.86 -25.58 4.67
CA PRO A 330 -14.21 -25.03 4.81
C PRO A 330 -14.59 -24.56 6.23
N GLU A 331 -13.81 -24.82 7.27
CA GLU A 331 -14.17 -24.54 8.67
C GLU A 331 -14.10 -23.06 9.02
N ALA A 332 -13.29 -22.27 8.33
CA ALA A 332 -13.18 -20.80 8.52
C ALA A 332 -14.54 -20.09 8.46
N ARG A 333 -15.50 -20.61 7.66
CA ARG A 333 -16.86 -20.08 7.58
C ARG A 333 -17.59 -20.01 8.94
N ILE A 334 -17.32 -20.97 9.82
CA ILE A 334 -17.97 -21.07 11.14
C ILE A 334 -17.48 -19.94 12.03
N ILE A 335 -16.16 -19.69 12.01
CA ILE A 335 -15.50 -18.66 12.79
C ILE A 335 -15.95 -17.26 12.30
N LEU A 336 -16.00 -17.07 10.97
CA LEU A 336 -16.46 -15.83 10.37
C LEU A 336 -17.94 -15.57 10.74
N ALA A 337 -18.79 -16.59 10.69
CA ALA A 337 -20.21 -16.46 11.05
C ALA A 337 -20.38 -16.02 12.52
N GLN A 338 -19.61 -16.60 13.46
CA GLN A 338 -19.62 -16.18 14.85
C GLN A 338 -19.23 -14.71 15.02
N ALA A 339 -18.13 -14.27 14.37
CA ALA A 339 -17.67 -12.90 14.46
C ALA A 339 -18.67 -11.90 13.84
N VAL A 340 -19.23 -12.26 12.69
CA VAL A 340 -20.23 -11.42 11.99
C VAL A 340 -21.48 -11.22 12.82
N THR A 341 -22.04 -12.31 13.36
CA THR A 341 -23.26 -12.22 14.20
C THR A 341 -22.99 -11.44 15.47
N TYR A 342 -21.83 -11.61 16.09
CA TYR A 342 -21.45 -10.83 17.27
C TYR A 342 -21.37 -9.32 16.95
N VAL A 343 -20.60 -8.93 15.92
CA VAL A 343 -20.42 -7.53 15.52
C VAL A 343 -21.74 -6.90 15.05
N ALA A 344 -22.55 -7.64 14.28
CA ALA A 344 -23.85 -7.16 13.85
C ALA A 344 -24.80 -6.92 15.02
N SER A 345 -24.77 -7.76 16.06
CA SER A 345 -25.68 -7.67 17.21
C SER A 345 -25.17 -6.76 18.33
N ALA A 346 -23.93 -6.30 18.29
CA ALA A 346 -23.37 -5.39 19.29
C ALA A 346 -23.98 -3.99 19.23
N PRO A 347 -24.07 -3.27 20.37
CA PRO A 347 -24.44 -1.86 20.36
C PRO A 347 -23.45 -1.05 19.50
N LYS A 348 -23.92 0.03 18.89
CA LYS A 348 -23.14 0.81 17.91
C LYS A 348 -22.73 2.16 18.46
N SER A 349 -21.47 2.53 18.21
CA SER A 349 -20.92 3.87 18.38
C SER A 349 -19.76 4.10 17.42
N ASN A 350 -19.80 5.16 16.67
CA ASN A 350 -18.69 5.63 15.85
C ASN A 350 -17.94 6.83 16.49
N ALA A 351 -18.18 7.11 17.74
CA ALA A 351 -17.65 8.30 18.41
C ALA A 351 -16.11 8.35 18.36
N ALA A 352 -15.41 7.22 18.53
CA ALA A 352 -13.96 7.16 18.46
C ALA A 352 -13.44 7.41 17.01
N TYR A 353 -14.11 6.88 16.00
CA TYR A 353 -13.82 7.13 14.61
C TYR A 353 -14.00 8.60 14.24
N MET A 354 -15.15 9.20 14.59
CA MET A 354 -15.41 10.63 14.37
C MET A 354 -14.40 11.51 15.08
N ALA A 355 -13.98 11.12 16.29
CA ALA A 355 -13.00 11.89 17.06
C ALA A 355 -11.64 11.97 16.36
N VAL A 356 -11.13 10.87 15.81
CA VAL A 356 -9.84 10.88 15.11
C VAL A 356 -9.93 11.62 13.78
N ASP A 357 -11.04 11.52 13.05
CA ASP A 357 -11.23 12.23 11.79
C ASP A 357 -11.29 13.75 12.00
N GLN A 358 -12.04 14.21 12.99
CA GLN A 358 -12.10 15.62 13.37
C GLN A 358 -10.74 16.15 13.84
N ALA A 359 -9.99 15.34 14.62
CA ALA A 359 -8.64 15.72 15.03
C ALA A 359 -7.69 15.80 13.85
N LEU A 360 -7.74 14.86 12.90
CA LEU A 360 -6.95 14.89 11.66
C LEU A 360 -7.28 16.09 10.79
N GLU A 361 -8.56 16.41 10.65
CA GLU A 361 -9.02 17.60 9.93
C GLU A 361 -8.48 18.88 10.60
N SER A 362 -8.55 18.96 11.92
CA SER A 362 -7.99 20.07 12.69
C SER A 362 -6.49 20.24 12.47
N VAL A 363 -5.72 19.14 12.49
CA VAL A 363 -4.27 19.15 12.22
C VAL A 363 -3.94 19.61 10.80
N ARG A 364 -4.77 19.25 9.80
CA ARG A 364 -4.53 19.61 8.38
C ARG A 364 -4.91 21.04 8.06
N ASN A 365 -5.97 21.55 8.67
CA ASN A 365 -6.59 22.82 8.30
C ASN A 365 -6.20 23.99 9.22
N HIS A 366 -5.63 23.74 10.39
CA HIS A 366 -5.21 24.76 11.32
C HIS A 366 -3.69 24.78 11.50
N LYS A 367 -3.17 25.94 11.93
CA LYS A 367 -1.78 26.04 12.32
C LYS A 367 -1.53 25.12 13.51
N ILE A 368 -0.61 24.17 13.36
CA ILE A 368 -0.26 23.25 14.43
C ILE A 368 0.31 24.04 15.61
N GLY A 369 -0.40 24.05 16.72
CA GLY A 369 0.02 24.70 17.96
C GLY A 369 1.20 23.97 18.61
N ALA A 370 1.97 24.68 19.40
CA ALA A 370 3.06 24.07 20.15
C ALA A 370 2.54 23.23 21.32
N VAL A 371 3.17 22.08 21.56
CA VAL A 371 2.87 21.28 22.77
C VAL A 371 3.11 22.14 24.00
N PRO A 372 2.18 22.21 24.97
CA PRO A 372 2.33 22.96 26.21
C PRO A 372 3.64 22.59 26.94
N ASN A 373 4.36 23.58 27.43
CA ASN A 373 5.72 23.38 27.99
C ASN A 373 5.78 22.33 29.11
N HIS A 374 4.76 22.29 29.97
CA HIS A 374 4.69 21.32 31.08
C HIS A 374 4.50 19.86 30.61
N LEU A 375 4.00 19.63 29.36
CA LEU A 375 3.84 18.30 28.76
C LEU A 375 5.05 17.84 27.94
N ARG A 376 6.01 18.76 27.69
CA ARG A 376 7.19 18.42 26.90
C ARG A 376 8.12 17.49 27.67
N ASP A 377 8.84 16.64 26.96
CA ASP A 377 9.79 15.71 27.54
C ASP A 377 10.84 16.44 28.41
N ALA A 378 10.99 15.97 29.65
CA ALA A 378 11.92 16.50 30.61
C ALA A 378 13.09 15.56 30.97
N HIS A 379 13.21 14.40 30.27
CA HIS A 379 14.18 13.36 30.64
C HIS A 379 15.60 13.59 30.09
N TYR A 380 15.89 14.73 29.46
CA TYR A 380 17.21 15.04 28.93
C TYR A 380 17.90 16.21 29.67
N LYS A 381 19.25 16.20 29.66
CA LYS A 381 20.04 17.27 30.29
C LYS A 381 19.76 18.61 29.61
N GLY A 382 19.25 19.58 30.40
CA GLY A 382 18.95 20.93 29.92
C GLY A 382 17.46 21.19 29.68
N ALA A 383 16.58 20.19 29.75
CA ALA A 383 15.13 20.38 29.60
C ALA A 383 14.56 21.47 30.49
N ALA A 384 14.98 21.49 31.78
CA ALA A 384 14.56 22.49 32.77
C ALA A 384 14.98 23.92 32.35
N LYS A 385 16.13 24.12 31.67
CA LYS A 385 16.57 25.45 31.21
C LYS A 385 15.68 25.97 30.08
N LEU A 386 15.01 25.06 29.37
CA LEU A 386 14.05 25.35 28.29
C LEU A 386 12.60 25.44 28.81
N GLY A 387 12.38 25.26 30.11
CA GLY A 387 11.05 25.25 30.70
C GLY A 387 10.23 24.00 30.44
N HIS A 388 10.85 22.91 29.93
CA HIS A 388 10.17 21.68 29.58
C HIS A 388 9.85 20.87 30.84
N GLY A 389 8.62 20.34 30.94
CA GLY A 389 8.14 19.56 32.05
C GLY A 389 7.87 20.35 33.34
N ILE A 390 8.20 21.65 33.38
CA ILE A 390 7.99 22.47 34.60
C ILE A 390 6.50 22.74 34.75
N GLY A 391 5.99 22.42 35.98
CA GLY A 391 4.58 22.63 36.33
C GLY A 391 3.65 21.50 35.93
N TYR A 392 4.17 20.39 35.36
CA TYR A 392 3.37 19.20 35.16
C TYR A 392 2.84 18.64 36.47
N LYS A 393 1.55 18.38 36.52
CA LYS A 393 0.88 17.76 37.66
C LYS A 393 0.67 16.29 37.37
N TYR A 394 1.31 15.41 38.12
CA TYR A 394 1.17 13.97 37.97
C TYR A 394 -0.18 13.50 38.48
N ALA A 395 -1.05 13.04 37.62
CA ALA A 395 -2.45 12.74 37.96
C ALA A 395 -2.61 11.71 39.10
N HIS A 396 -1.70 10.74 39.21
CA HIS A 396 -1.73 9.72 40.26
C HIS A 396 -1.50 10.26 41.69
N ASP A 397 -1.00 11.48 41.83
CA ASP A 397 -0.81 12.14 43.13
C ASP A 397 -2.10 12.82 43.62
N TYR A 398 -3.19 12.77 42.85
CA TYR A 398 -4.45 13.44 43.14
C TYR A 398 -5.60 12.43 43.31
N PRO A 399 -6.67 12.82 44.03
CA PRO A 399 -7.85 11.98 44.20
C PRO A 399 -8.45 11.55 42.85
N ASP A 400 -8.99 10.34 42.81
CA ASP A 400 -9.52 9.70 41.60
C ASP A 400 -8.51 9.63 40.40
N HIS A 401 -7.20 9.84 40.67
CA HIS A 401 -6.13 9.93 39.67
C HIS A 401 -6.42 10.96 38.58
N TYR A 402 -7.06 12.06 38.96
CA TYR A 402 -7.44 13.14 38.06
C TYR A 402 -7.00 14.50 38.60
N VAL A 403 -6.48 15.34 37.72
CA VAL A 403 -6.16 16.74 38.00
C VAL A 403 -6.46 17.61 36.79
N LYS A 404 -7.13 18.70 37.04
CA LYS A 404 -7.41 19.68 36.00
C LYS A 404 -6.13 20.42 35.60
N GLN A 405 -5.68 20.16 34.35
CA GLN A 405 -4.59 20.88 33.71
C GLN A 405 -4.83 20.90 32.21
N GLN A 406 -4.09 21.76 31.50
CA GLN A 406 -4.17 21.84 30.04
C GLN A 406 -3.40 20.71 29.39
N TYR A 407 -4.02 20.03 28.43
CA TYR A 407 -3.38 18.98 27.61
C TYR A 407 -3.29 19.37 26.11
N LEU A 408 -4.24 20.13 25.60
CA LEU A 408 -4.22 20.60 24.22
C LEU A 408 -3.37 21.87 24.07
N PRO A 409 -2.81 22.13 22.89
CA PRO A 409 -2.22 23.42 22.52
C PRO A 409 -3.18 24.58 22.78
N ASP A 410 -2.63 25.78 22.95
CA ASP A 410 -3.41 26.99 23.26
C ASP A 410 -4.48 27.30 22.20
N GLU A 411 -4.18 27.00 20.94
CA GLU A 411 -5.07 27.21 19.79
C GLU A 411 -6.29 26.28 19.81
N LEU A 412 -6.21 25.18 20.56
CA LEU A 412 -7.27 24.15 20.66
C LEU A 412 -7.93 24.11 22.06
N LEU A 413 -7.71 25.15 22.88
CA LEU A 413 -8.34 25.22 24.19
C LEU A 413 -9.88 25.21 24.06
N GLY A 414 -10.51 24.29 24.79
CA GLY A 414 -11.96 24.09 24.79
C GLY A 414 -12.49 23.22 23.64
N THR A 415 -11.63 22.75 22.74
CA THR A 415 -12.04 21.80 21.70
C THR A 415 -12.33 20.43 22.32
N THR A 416 -13.42 19.81 21.89
CA THR A 416 -13.77 18.42 22.22
C THR A 416 -13.79 17.62 20.93
N PHE A 417 -13.01 16.56 20.87
CA PHE A 417 -12.98 15.63 19.72
C PHE A 417 -13.79 14.36 20.03
N TYR A 418 -13.67 13.81 21.25
CA TYR A 418 -14.33 12.59 21.63
C TYR A 418 -15.59 12.88 22.46
N GLU A 419 -16.74 12.55 21.89
CA GLU A 419 -18.04 12.70 22.51
C GLU A 419 -18.71 11.31 22.67
N PRO A 420 -18.56 10.66 23.85
CA PRO A 420 -19.10 9.32 24.06
C PRO A 420 -20.63 9.32 24.01
N THR A 421 -21.17 8.27 23.40
CA THR A 421 -22.63 8.06 23.26
C THR A 421 -23.24 7.48 24.55
N GLU A 422 -24.55 7.27 24.54
CA GLU A 422 -25.28 6.54 25.59
C GLU A 422 -25.40 5.03 25.30
N ASN A 423 -24.75 4.53 24.24
CA ASN A 423 -24.89 3.16 23.79
C ASN A 423 -23.87 2.23 24.48
N GLY A 424 -24.38 1.09 24.96
CA GLY A 424 -23.56 0.02 25.52
C GLY A 424 -22.61 0.48 26.62
N TYR A 425 -21.35 0.01 26.57
CA TYR A 425 -20.34 0.35 27.56
C TYR A 425 -19.92 1.84 27.52
N GLU A 426 -20.11 2.52 26.40
CA GLU A 426 -19.71 3.92 26.23
C GLU A 426 -20.48 4.86 27.15
N LYS A 427 -21.70 4.48 27.59
CA LYS A 427 -22.42 5.16 28.64
C LYS A 427 -21.63 5.23 29.95
N ASN A 428 -20.97 4.14 30.35
CA ASN A 428 -20.12 4.10 31.54
C ASN A 428 -18.90 5.04 31.42
N ILE A 429 -18.34 5.12 30.21
CA ILE A 429 -17.23 6.04 29.91
C ILE A 429 -17.71 7.49 30.07
N LYS A 430 -18.88 7.81 29.54
CA LYS A 430 -19.49 9.14 29.63
C LYS A 430 -19.72 9.55 31.10
N GLU A 431 -20.38 8.69 31.86
CA GLU A 431 -20.66 8.93 33.28
C GLU A 431 -19.36 9.13 34.10
N TYR A 432 -18.32 8.32 33.80
CA TYR A 432 -17.01 8.48 34.43
C TYR A 432 -16.37 9.83 34.11
N LEU A 433 -16.33 10.20 32.81
CA LEU A 433 -15.74 11.48 32.38
C LEU A 433 -16.47 12.69 32.97
N GLU A 434 -17.80 12.64 33.06
CA GLU A 434 -18.60 13.68 33.67
C GLU A 434 -18.34 13.79 35.20
N LYS A 435 -18.18 12.65 35.85
CA LYS A 435 -17.86 12.61 37.31
C LYS A 435 -16.52 13.28 37.62
N ILE A 436 -15.45 12.93 36.88
CA ILE A 436 -14.09 13.43 37.17
C ILE A 436 -13.88 14.88 36.73
N ARG A 437 -14.66 15.39 35.79
CA ARG A 437 -14.56 16.76 35.26
C ARG A 437 -15.35 17.80 36.05
N LYS A 438 -16.26 17.35 36.94
CA LYS A 438 -16.97 18.21 37.90
C LYS A 438 -16.03 18.65 39.02
#